data_d3acc3886c78e1b1530b8faec6521c9f
#
_entry.id   d3acc3886c78e1b1530b8faec6521c9f
#
_cell.length_a   1.000
_cell.length_b   1.000
_cell.length_c   1.000
_cell.angle_alpha   90.00
_cell.angle_beta   90.00
_cell.angle_gamma   90.00
#
_symmetry.space_group_name_H-M   'P 1'
#
loop_
_entity.id
_entity.type
_entity.pdbx_description
1 polymer ?
#
loop_
_entity_poly.entity_id
_entity_poly.type
_entity_poly.pdbx_seq_one_letter_code
_entity_poly.pdbx_strand_id
1 'polypeptide(L)'
;METASEQINMVQEEDLSEGDDDENDRLTLTWWRGDDLTTIITILAVLWLLKKIIFGTQRRWFAYVMHMCTKDVFVQLEEVKKDHFASLSFVVSHDPELRKQNAIKILEIGVGTGVNLAHYPDGSRLVVVDPNPYFKSYFDANRKKFPNIYSDEIIVASGDNMEMIGDNSVDVVVMTLVLCSVDNADQILREVLRVLAPGGKFYFMEHIAEFDLERHSLRRRLQDVFTWLRVWPFIFDGCCLNRDMLPNIQRAGFSSVDAHKYYAPVPSFLFDLERPNLKGVAVK
;
A
#
# COMPACT_ATOMS: atom_id res chain seq x y z
N MET A 1 -101.68 -34.20 12.89
CA MET A 1 -102.06 -32.78 13.05
C MET A 1 -100.82 -32.04 13.46
N GLU A 2 -100.12 -31.52 12.54
CA GLU A 2 -99.04 -30.55 12.63
C GLU A 2 -98.42 -30.51 11.24
N THR A 3 -98.62 -29.75 10.62
CA THR A 3 -98.78 -28.48 9.92
C THR A 3 -97.43 -28.18 9.20
N ALA A 4 -97.63 -28.20 7.90
CA ALA A 4 -96.74 -27.78 6.86
C ALA A 4 -96.32 -26.28 6.97
N SER A 5 -95.19 -25.96 7.61
CA SER A 5 -94.66 -24.58 7.58
C SER A 5 -93.18 -24.44 7.80
N GLU A 6 -92.40 -25.54 7.62
CA GLU A 6 -90.94 -25.48 7.83
C GLU A 6 -90.04 -25.81 6.60
N GLN A 7 -90.61 -25.75 5.40
CA GLN A 7 -89.85 -26.10 4.18
C GLN A 7 -89.64 -24.95 3.15
N ILE A 8 -89.72 -23.67 3.55
CA ILE A 8 -89.53 -22.55 2.60
C ILE A 8 -88.35 -21.58 2.95
N ASN A 9 -87.48 -21.92 3.92
CA ASN A 9 -86.39 -21.02 4.27
C ASN A 9 -84.99 -21.59 4.10
N MET A 10 -84.72 -22.57 3.21
CA MET A 10 -83.45 -23.13 2.98
C MET A 10 -82.97 -23.15 1.51
N VAL A 11 -83.29 -22.15 0.73
CA VAL A 11 -82.85 -22.03 -0.69
C VAL A 11 -82.55 -20.58 -1.10
N GLN A 12 -81.95 -19.76 -0.24
CA GLN A 12 -81.48 -18.41 -0.63
C GLN A 12 -80.21 -17.94 0.13
N GLU A 13 -79.28 -18.80 0.46
CA GLU A 13 -77.99 -18.37 1.02
C GLU A 13 -76.76 -19.12 0.44
N GLU A 14 -76.76 -19.48 -0.83
CA GLU A 14 -75.62 -20.11 -1.53
C GLU A 14 -75.40 -19.46 -2.88
N ASP A 15 -75.13 -18.14 -2.94
CA ASP A 15 -74.62 -17.56 -4.19
C ASP A 15 -74.11 -16.12 -4.00
N LEU A 16 -73.18 -15.90 -3.05
CA LEU A 16 -72.36 -14.66 -2.96
C LEU A 16 -71.04 -14.86 -2.20
N SER A 17 -70.13 -15.79 -2.62
CA SER A 17 -68.76 -15.81 -2.10
C SER A 17 -67.71 -16.44 -3.05
N GLU A 18 -67.90 -16.33 -4.35
CA GLU A 18 -66.86 -16.72 -5.31
C GLU A 18 -66.57 -15.57 -6.29
N GLY A 19 -65.94 -14.49 -5.82
CA GLY A 19 -65.71 -13.35 -6.71
C GLY A 19 -64.60 -12.38 -6.33
N ASP A 20 -63.91 -12.52 -5.19
CA ASP A 20 -62.95 -11.48 -4.77
C ASP A 20 -61.51 -11.93 -4.50
N ASP A 21 -61.18 -13.22 -4.54
CA ASP A 21 -59.80 -13.68 -4.25
C ASP A 21 -58.87 -13.71 -5.47
N ASP A 22 -59.41 -13.62 -6.70
CA ASP A 22 -58.60 -13.76 -7.94
C ASP A 22 -58.10 -12.41 -8.51
N GLU A 23 -58.66 -11.29 -8.06
CA GLU A 23 -58.26 -9.94 -8.50
C GLU A 23 -57.12 -9.39 -7.63
N ASN A 24 -57.02 -9.81 -6.35
CA ASN A 24 -55.98 -9.41 -5.42
C ASN A 24 -54.66 -10.18 -5.65
N ASP A 25 -54.74 -11.45 -6.09
CA ASP A 25 -53.56 -12.26 -6.44
C ASP A 25 -52.91 -11.83 -7.77
N ARG A 26 -53.71 -11.24 -8.70
CA ARG A 26 -53.14 -10.67 -9.94
C ARG A 26 -52.51 -9.30 -9.74
N LEU A 27 -52.90 -8.54 -8.75
CA LEU A 27 -52.31 -7.25 -8.41
C LEU A 27 -50.97 -7.40 -7.66
N THR A 28 -50.77 -8.49 -6.89
CA THR A 28 -49.50 -8.75 -6.20
C THR A 28 -48.40 -9.25 -7.11
N LEU A 29 -48.75 -9.94 -8.22
CA LEU A 29 -47.77 -10.46 -9.19
C LEU A 29 -47.26 -9.43 -10.22
N THR A 30 -47.98 -8.30 -10.37
CA THR A 30 -47.59 -7.24 -11.33
C THR A 30 -46.63 -6.19 -10.75
N TRP A 31 -46.48 -6.14 -9.42
CA TRP A 31 -45.55 -5.20 -8.74
C TRP A 31 -44.09 -5.57 -8.87
N TRP A 32 -43.78 -6.80 -9.31
CA TRP A 32 -42.42 -7.36 -9.33
C TRP A 32 -41.70 -7.28 -10.68
N ARG A 33 -42.21 -6.61 -11.69
CA ARG A 33 -41.64 -6.77 -13.05
C ARG A 33 -41.04 -5.57 -13.75
N GLY A 34 -41.22 -4.36 -13.29
CA GLY A 34 -40.68 -3.16 -13.95
C GLY A 34 -39.66 -2.41 -13.09
N ASP A 35 -40.01 -2.19 -11.83
CA ASP A 35 -39.23 -1.32 -10.95
C ASP A 35 -37.97 -2.00 -10.37
N ASP A 36 -38.01 -3.34 -10.20
CA ASP A 36 -36.86 -4.07 -9.63
C ASP A 36 -35.69 -4.13 -10.60
N LEU A 37 -35.92 -4.33 -11.90
CA LEU A 37 -34.81 -4.40 -12.88
C LEU A 37 -34.15 -3.03 -13.04
N THR A 38 -34.92 -1.96 -13.11
CA THR A 38 -34.38 -0.59 -13.17
C THR A 38 -33.67 -0.21 -11.92
N THR A 39 -34.16 -0.61 -10.75
CA THR A 39 -33.51 -0.40 -9.45
C THR A 39 -32.19 -1.16 -9.37
N ILE A 40 -32.16 -2.44 -9.76
CA ILE A 40 -30.94 -3.26 -9.81
C ILE A 40 -29.92 -2.64 -10.76
N ILE A 41 -30.31 -2.25 -11.98
CA ILE A 41 -29.43 -1.60 -12.95
C ILE A 41 -28.87 -0.31 -12.38
N THR A 42 -29.71 0.51 -11.73
CA THR A 42 -29.29 1.77 -11.11
C THR A 42 -28.26 1.53 -9.99
N ILE A 43 -28.53 0.57 -9.10
CA ILE A 43 -27.60 0.18 -8.03
C ILE A 43 -26.26 -0.28 -8.64
N LEU A 44 -26.28 -1.16 -9.63
CA LEU A 44 -25.09 -1.64 -10.29
C LEU A 44 -24.30 -0.52 -10.98
N ALA A 45 -24.99 0.43 -11.62
CA ALA A 45 -24.36 1.60 -12.23
C ALA A 45 -23.72 2.52 -11.18
N VAL A 46 -24.41 2.77 -10.07
CA VAL A 46 -23.85 3.55 -8.94
C VAL A 46 -22.63 2.85 -8.33
N LEU A 47 -22.73 1.54 -8.07
CA LEU A 47 -21.60 0.77 -7.54
C LEU A 47 -20.41 0.76 -8.51
N TRP A 48 -20.67 0.64 -9.81
CA TRP A 48 -19.63 0.72 -10.83
C TRP A 48 -18.98 2.11 -10.86
N LEU A 49 -19.76 3.18 -10.79
CA LEU A 49 -19.27 4.56 -10.73
C LEU A 49 -18.42 4.81 -9.47
N LEU A 50 -18.92 4.39 -8.30
CA LEU A 50 -18.21 4.46 -7.04
C LEU A 50 -16.88 3.70 -7.11
N LYS A 51 -16.88 2.48 -7.66
CA LYS A 51 -15.65 1.71 -7.90
C LYS A 51 -14.68 2.51 -8.77
N LYS A 52 -15.14 3.09 -9.90
CA LYS A 52 -14.30 3.91 -10.79
C LYS A 52 -13.70 5.12 -10.07
N ILE A 53 -14.47 5.82 -9.24
CA ILE A 53 -14.01 6.97 -8.46
C ILE A 53 -12.97 6.52 -7.42
N ILE A 54 -13.27 5.49 -6.64
CA ILE A 54 -12.40 4.97 -5.58
C ILE A 54 -11.04 4.52 -6.17
N PHE A 55 -11.07 3.71 -7.23
CA PHE A 55 -9.85 3.23 -7.89
C PHE A 55 -9.11 4.35 -8.65
N GLY A 56 -9.85 5.28 -9.27
CA GLY A 56 -9.24 6.41 -10.00
C GLY A 56 -8.57 7.44 -9.09
N THR A 57 -8.97 7.51 -7.82
CA THR A 57 -8.40 8.45 -6.84
C THR A 57 -7.46 7.78 -5.83
N GLN A 58 -7.23 6.46 -5.94
CA GLN A 58 -6.49 5.65 -4.97
C GLN A 58 -5.12 6.26 -4.64
N ARG A 59 -4.28 6.55 -5.61
CA ARG A 59 -2.95 7.14 -5.40
C ARG A 59 -2.99 8.50 -4.72
N ARG A 60 -4.02 9.30 -4.99
CA ARG A 60 -4.18 10.63 -4.41
C ARG A 60 -4.53 10.56 -2.92
N TRP A 61 -5.54 9.76 -2.56
CA TRP A 61 -5.89 9.64 -1.15
C TRP A 61 -4.83 8.85 -0.37
N PHE A 62 -4.12 7.89 -0.98
CA PHE A 62 -2.99 7.22 -0.37
C PHE A 62 -1.89 8.21 0.01
N ALA A 63 -1.47 9.10 -0.90
CA ALA A 63 -0.48 10.13 -0.60
C ALA A 63 -0.94 11.05 0.55
N TYR A 64 -2.23 11.41 0.59
CA TYR A 64 -2.80 12.20 1.69
C TYR A 64 -2.76 11.44 3.03
N VAL A 65 -3.21 10.18 3.04
CA VAL A 65 -3.21 9.34 4.25
C VAL A 65 -1.78 9.16 4.77
N MET A 66 -0.83 8.83 3.89
CA MET A 66 0.58 8.70 4.26
C MET A 66 1.15 10.00 4.85
N HIS A 67 0.78 11.16 4.29
CA HIS A 67 1.16 12.44 4.88
C HIS A 67 0.60 12.65 6.29
N MET A 68 -0.65 12.26 6.54
CA MET A 68 -1.26 12.33 7.87
C MET A 68 -0.60 11.34 8.84
N CYS A 69 -0.39 10.10 8.40
CA CYS A 69 0.24 9.05 9.21
C CYS A 69 1.69 9.38 9.58
N THR A 70 2.41 10.13 8.75
CA THR A 70 3.81 10.48 9.00
C THR A 70 3.99 11.26 10.30
N LYS A 71 3.01 12.04 10.71
CA LYS A 71 3.12 12.92 11.89
C LYS A 71 2.95 12.18 13.21
N ASP A 72 2.12 11.12 13.22
CA ASP A 72 1.69 10.50 14.47
C ASP A 72 2.03 8.99 14.54
N VAL A 73 1.98 8.28 13.42
CA VAL A 73 2.11 6.82 13.38
C VAL A 73 3.57 6.37 13.28
N PHE A 74 4.40 7.09 12.50
CA PHE A 74 5.78 6.68 12.24
C PHE A 74 6.81 7.22 13.25
N VAL A 75 6.39 8.00 14.22
CA VAL A 75 7.28 8.49 15.32
C VAL A 75 7.95 7.31 16.04
N GLN A 76 7.27 6.18 16.18
CA GLN A 76 7.82 5.00 16.85
C GLN A 76 8.96 4.32 16.04
N LEU A 77 8.99 4.52 14.72
CA LEU A 77 10.07 4.02 13.87
C LEU A 77 11.30 4.93 13.83
N GLU A 78 11.21 6.13 14.42
CA GLU A 78 12.25 7.15 14.34
C GLU A 78 13.58 6.66 14.92
N GLU A 79 13.57 6.04 16.12
CA GLU A 79 14.78 5.49 16.75
C GLU A 79 15.37 4.33 15.92
N VAL A 80 14.52 3.49 15.33
CA VAL A 80 14.96 2.38 14.46
C VAL A 80 15.62 2.92 13.20
N LYS A 81 15.06 3.99 12.61
CA LYS A 81 15.64 4.65 11.43
C LYS A 81 16.97 5.34 11.77
N LYS A 82 17.00 6.07 12.89
CA LYS A 82 18.21 6.75 13.35
C LYS A 82 19.37 5.77 13.53
N ASP A 83 19.12 4.64 14.19
CA ASP A 83 20.11 3.56 14.33
C ASP A 83 20.52 3.00 12.96
N HIS A 84 19.54 2.68 12.11
CA HIS A 84 19.79 2.08 10.79
C HIS A 84 20.61 2.99 9.86
N PHE A 85 20.31 4.29 9.84
CA PHE A 85 20.97 5.27 8.98
C PHE A 85 22.22 5.90 9.60
N ALA A 86 22.55 5.61 10.86
CA ALA A 86 23.74 6.18 11.53
C ALA A 86 25.03 5.93 10.76
N SER A 87 25.14 4.77 10.10
CA SER A 87 26.32 4.40 9.31
C SER A 87 26.47 5.15 7.98
N LEU A 88 25.47 5.94 7.56
CA LEU A 88 25.59 6.82 6.37
C LEU A 88 26.70 7.87 6.54
N SER A 89 26.92 8.35 7.76
CA SER A 89 27.97 9.32 8.08
C SER A 89 29.40 8.82 7.80
N PHE A 90 29.57 7.49 7.67
CA PHE A 90 30.87 6.87 7.36
C PHE A 90 31.00 6.49 5.88
N VAL A 91 30.00 6.75 5.04
CA VAL A 91 30.09 6.50 3.61
C VAL A 91 30.98 7.55 2.96
N VAL A 92 31.95 7.10 2.18
CA VAL A 92 32.85 7.95 1.42
C VAL A 92 32.42 7.92 -0.05
N SER A 93 32.18 9.11 -0.64
CA SER A 93 31.74 9.18 -2.02
C SER A 93 32.79 8.63 -3.01
N HIS A 94 32.30 7.94 -4.04
CA HIS A 94 33.13 7.55 -5.18
C HIS A 94 33.55 8.77 -6.02
N ASP A 95 32.73 9.84 -6.03
CA ASP A 95 32.99 11.08 -6.72
C ASP A 95 34.05 11.90 -5.93
N PRO A 96 35.24 12.21 -6.55
CA PRO A 96 36.28 12.96 -5.88
C PRO A 96 35.86 14.36 -5.40
N GLU A 97 34.96 15.02 -6.11
CA GLU A 97 34.53 16.38 -5.74
C GLU A 97 33.58 16.35 -4.54
N LEU A 98 32.66 15.37 -4.47
CA LEU A 98 31.81 15.18 -3.31
C LEU A 98 32.65 14.73 -2.11
N ARG A 99 33.63 13.86 -2.33
CA ARG A 99 34.55 13.40 -1.27
C ARG A 99 35.33 14.54 -0.62
N LYS A 100 35.80 15.52 -1.39
CA LYS A 100 36.47 16.72 -0.85
C LYS A 100 35.54 17.56 0.04
N GLN A 101 34.24 17.50 -0.21
CA GLN A 101 33.20 18.21 0.55
C GLN A 101 32.64 17.39 1.71
N ASN A 102 33.15 16.17 1.97
CA ASN A 102 32.53 15.16 2.84
C ASN A 102 31.05 14.92 2.55
N ALA A 103 30.67 15.02 1.30
CA ALA A 103 29.31 14.80 0.82
C ALA A 103 29.18 13.46 0.12
N ILE A 104 27.97 12.92 0.07
CA ILE A 104 27.64 11.68 -0.62
C ILE A 104 26.44 11.91 -1.57
N LYS A 105 26.34 11.07 -2.59
CA LYS A 105 25.19 11.06 -3.48
C LYS A 105 24.27 9.91 -3.15
N ILE A 106 23.04 10.24 -2.77
CA ILE A 106 22.01 9.29 -2.34
C ILE A 106 20.91 9.25 -3.41
N LEU A 107 20.47 8.06 -3.78
CA LEU A 107 19.22 7.84 -4.50
C LEU A 107 18.20 7.23 -3.53
N GLU A 108 17.07 7.88 -3.33
CA GLU A 108 15.95 7.32 -2.60
C GLU A 108 14.85 6.91 -3.56
N ILE A 109 14.48 5.63 -3.54
CA ILE A 109 13.41 5.04 -4.34
C ILE A 109 12.18 4.90 -3.45
N GLY A 110 11.03 5.45 -3.91
CA GLY A 110 9.80 5.49 -3.12
C GLY A 110 9.90 6.51 -1.98
N VAL A 111 10.33 7.73 -2.31
CA VAL A 111 10.58 8.78 -1.31
C VAL A 111 9.32 9.20 -0.53
N GLY A 112 8.14 9.02 -1.10
CA GLY A 112 6.88 9.40 -0.47
C GLY A 112 6.86 10.87 -0.02
N THR A 113 6.64 11.09 1.27
CA THR A 113 6.64 12.44 1.86
C THR A 113 8.03 12.93 2.29
N GLY A 114 9.10 12.15 2.06
CA GLY A 114 10.46 12.51 2.44
C GLY A 114 10.79 12.31 3.93
N VAL A 115 10.25 11.27 4.55
CA VAL A 115 10.43 10.98 5.98
C VAL A 115 11.88 10.60 6.36
N ASN A 116 12.71 10.24 5.40
CA ASN A 116 14.09 9.86 5.66
C ASN A 116 15.08 11.04 5.61
N LEU A 117 14.62 12.21 5.17
CA LEU A 117 15.46 13.42 5.06
C LEU A 117 16.17 13.78 6.37
N ALA A 118 15.52 13.56 7.51
CA ALA A 118 16.09 13.84 8.82
C ALA A 118 17.31 12.99 9.19
N HIS A 119 17.55 11.91 8.46
CA HIS A 119 18.61 10.94 8.75
C HIS A 119 19.80 11.03 7.79
N TYR A 120 19.69 11.84 6.74
CA TYR A 120 20.77 11.99 5.78
C TYR A 120 21.86 12.94 6.27
N PRO A 121 23.13 12.65 6.00
CA PRO A 121 24.23 13.55 6.35
C PRO A 121 24.09 14.91 5.65
N ASP A 122 24.46 15.97 6.36
CA ASP A 122 24.54 17.31 5.78
C ASP A 122 25.45 17.33 4.55
N GLY A 123 25.07 18.10 3.56
CA GLY A 123 25.78 18.20 2.28
C GLY A 123 25.40 17.11 1.26
N SER A 124 24.60 16.12 1.64
CA SER A 124 24.19 15.06 0.72
C SER A 124 23.51 15.60 -0.54
N ARG A 125 23.84 14.99 -1.69
CA ARG A 125 23.17 15.20 -2.98
C ARG A 125 22.12 14.12 -3.14
N LEU A 126 20.85 14.50 -3.01
CA LEU A 126 19.73 13.55 -2.99
C LEU A 126 18.98 13.57 -4.33
N VAL A 127 18.93 12.43 -4.98
CA VAL A 127 18.04 12.15 -6.11
C VAL A 127 16.88 11.34 -5.60
N VAL A 128 15.65 11.67 -6.00
CA VAL A 128 14.45 11.00 -5.49
C VAL A 128 13.56 10.53 -6.63
N VAL A 129 13.11 9.28 -6.54
CA VAL A 129 12.22 8.63 -7.51
C VAL A 129 11.00 8.11 -6.79
N ASP A 130 9.81 8.43 -7.31
CA ASP A 130 8.55 7.91 -6.78
C ASP A 130 7.52 7.77 -7.92
N PRO A 131 6.84 6.62 -8.07
CA PRO A 131 5.85 6.46 -9.13
C PRO A 131 4.54 7.24 -8.89
N ASN A 132 4.30 7.72 -7.66
CA ASN A 132 3.09 8.43 -7.29
C ASN A 132 3.29 9.96 -7.33
N PRO A 133 2.78 10.66 -8.36
CA PRO A 133 3.01 12.10 -8.53
C PRO A 133 2.37 12.96 -7.43
N TYR A 134 1.42 12.40 -6.66
CA TYR A 134 0.74 13.13 -5.60
C TYR A 134 1.60 13.33 -4.35
N PHE A 135 2.75 12.67 -4.24
CA PHE A 135 3.71 12.93 -3.16
C PHE A 135 4.51 14.23 -3.37
N LYS A 136 4.61 14.73 -4.61
CA LYS A 136 5.45 15.89 -4.95
C LYS A 136 5.24 17.08 -4.00
N SER A 137 4.00 17.50 -3.77
CA SER A 137 3.71 18.65 -2.92
C SER A 137 4.08 18.44 -1.46
N TYR A 138 3.92 17.22 -0.95
CA TYR A 138 4.28 16.85 0.43
C TYR A 138 5.80 16.77 0.60
N PHE A 139 6.48 16.15 -0.35
CA PHE A 139 7.94 16.11 -0.37
C PHE A 139 8.55 17.52 -0.46
N ASP A 140 8.07 18.37 -1.38
CA ASP A 140 8.55 19.74 -1.56
C ASP A 140 8.34 20.60 -0.31
N ALA A 141 7.26 20.40 0.42
CA ALA A 141 7.03 21.06 1.69
C ALA A 141 7.99 20.56 2.79
N ASN A 142 8.30 19.26 2.79
CA ASN A 142 9.15 18.66 3.80
C ASN A 142 10.64 18.96 3.55
N ARG A 143 11.14 18.87 2.31
CA ARG A 143 12.55 19.13 1.99
C ARG A 143 13.03 20.53 2.36
N LYS A 144 12.12 21.52 2.39
CA LYS A 144 12.43 22.89 2.83
C LYS A 144 12.89 23.00 4.29
N LYS A 145 12.59 21.99 5.11
CA LYS A 145 13.03 21.92 6.51
C LYS A 145 14.48 21.45 6.65
N PHE A 146 15.04 20.90 5.57
CA PHE A 146 16.39 20.33 5.53
C PHE A 146 17.25 21.02 4.47
N PRO A 147 17.57 22.32 4.65
CA PRO A 147 18.28 23.12 3.62
C PRO A 147 19.70 22.63 3.37
N ASN A 148 20.26 21.82 4.27
CA ASN A 148 21.59 21.21 4.11
C ASN A 148 21.59 19.94 3.24
N ILE A 149 20.40 19.45 2.84
CA ILE A 149 20.25 18.34 1.90
C ILE A 149 19.88 18.93 0.55
N TYR A 150 20.75 18.75 -0.44
CA TYR A 150 20.55 19.28 -1.79
C TYR A 150 19.72 18.28 -2.61
N SER A 151 18.45 18.58 -2.79
CA SER A 151 17.53 17.74 -3.54
C SER A 151 16.78 18.51 -4.59
N ASP A 152 16.65 17.94 -5.77
CA ASP A 152 15.77 18.41 -6.83
C ASP A 152 14.31 17.95 -6.57
N GLU A 153 13.43 18.19 -7.54
CA GLU A 153 12.06 17.69 -7.52
C GLU A 153 12.00 16.17 -7.68
N ILE A 154 10.88 15.55 -7.25
CA ILE A 154 10.67 14.12 -7.47
C ILE A 154 10.68 13.80 -8.96
N ILE A 155 11.48 12.83 -9.36
CA ILE A 155 11.39 12.16 -10.64
C ILE A 155 10.23 11.16 -10.56
N VAL A 156 9.17 11.43 -11.34
CA VAL A 156 7.99 10.55 -11.37
C VAL A 156 8.29 9.37 -12.29
N ALA A 157 8.80 8.29 -11.70
CA ALA A 157 9.16 7.06 -12.40
C ALA A 157 9.05 5.87 -11.48
N SER A 158 8.96 4.67 -12.07
CA SER A 158 9.05 3.42 -11.31
C SER A 158 10.52 3.05 -11.08
N GLY A 159 10.81 2.47 -9.92
CA GLY A 159 12.16 2.02 -9.56
C GLY A 159 12.67 0.83 -10.39
N ASP A 160 11.82 0.17 -11.17
CA ASP A 160 12.19 -0.92 -12.08
C ASP A 160 12.68 -0.43 -13.47
N ASN A 161 12.52 0.89 -13.74
CA ASN A 161 13.08 1.55 -14.92
C ASN A 161 13.60 2.95 -14.53
N MET A 162 14.89 3.03 -14.27
CA MET A 162 15.58 4.27 -13.89
C MET A 162 16.64 4.68 -14.92
N GLU A 163 16.31 4.60 -16.22
CA GLU A 163 17.22 4.98 -17.33
C GLU A 163 17.79 6.39 -17.18
N MET A 164 17.06 7.30 -16.53
CA MET A 164 17.48 8.67 -16.24
C MET A 164 18.62 8.75 -15.19
N ILE A 165 18.87 7.67 -14.47
CA ILE A 165 19.96 7.57 -13.50
C ILE A 165 21.12 6.80 -14.13
N GLY A 166 22.29 7.41 -14.20
CA GLY A 166 23.48 6.81 -14.82
C GLY A 166 23.99 5.58 -14.05
N ASP A 167 24.65 4.68 -14.77
CA ASP A 167 25.33 3.53 -14.17
C ASP A 167 26.44 4.00 -13.21
N ASN A 168 26.61 3.30 -12.10
CA ASN A 168 27.66 3.56 -11.11
C ASN A 168 27.71 5.04 -10.65
N SER A 169 26.57 5.71 -10.55
CA SER A 169 26.49 7.15 -10.38
C SER A 169 26.08 7.62 -8.99
N VAL A 170 25.77 6.69 -8.06
CA VAL A 170 25.36 7.02 -6.69
C VAL A 170 26.15 6.19 -5.67
N ASP A 171 26.42 6.79 -4.52
CA ASP A 171 27.15 6.14 -3.42
C ASP A 171 26.23 5.25 -2.58
N VAL A 172 24.98 5.67 -2.47
CA VAL A 172 23.96 5.03 -1.64
C VAL A 172 22.62 4.97 -2.38
N VAL A 173 21.94 3.82 -2.27
CA VAL A 173 20.52 3.70 -2.58
C VAL A 173 19.78 3.43 -1.28
N VAL A 174 18.62 4.08 -1.10
CA VAL A 174 17.72 3.90 0.05
C VAL A 174 16.35 3.46 -0.44
N MET A 175 15.79 2.43 0.20
CA MET A 175 14.40 2.01 0.03
C MET A 175 13.79 1.71 1.41
N THR A 176 12.64 2.31 1.68
CA THR A 176 11.91 2.10 2.92
C THR A 176 10.45 1.82 2.62
N LEU A 177 9.98 0.60 2.90
CA LEU A 177 8.62 0.12 2.65
C LEU A 177 8.20 0.20 1.16
N VAL A 178 9.11 -0.18 0.27
CA VAL A 178 8.93 -0.13 -1.19
C VAL A 178 8.92 -1.51 -1.82
N LEU A 179 9.89 -2.39 -1.48
CA LEU A 179 9.99 -3.73 -2.07
C LEU A 179 8.74 -4.59 -1.81
N CYS A 180 8.02 -4.34 -0.73
CA CYS A 180 6.75 -4.99 -0.43
C CYS A 180 5.65 -4.65 -1.44
N SER A 181 5.74 -3.50 -2.12
CA SER A 181 4.70 -2.93 -2.99
C SER A 181 4.98 -3.11 -4.49
N VAL A 182 6.21 -3.46 -4.86
CA VAL A 182 6.60 -3.53 -6.28
C VAL A 182 6.16 -4.85 -6.92
N ASP A 183 5.89 -4.84 -8.23
CA ASP A 183 5.50 -6.04 -8.95
C ASP A 183 6.69 -6.99 -9.16
N ASN A 184 7.88 -6.46 -9.44
CA ASN A 184 9.08 -7.24 -9.72
C ASN A 184 10.29 -6.74 -8.91
N ALA A 185 10.46 -7.32 -7.72
CA ALA A 185 11.57 -6.99 -6.82
C ALA A 185 12.95 -7.28 -7.45
N ASP A 186 13.09 -8.35 -8.23
CA ASP A 186 14.37 -8.70 -8.86
C ASP A 186 14.77 -7.68 -9.93
N GLN A 187 13.81 -7.07 -10.63
CA GLN A 187 14.09 -6.01 -11.60
C GLN A 187 14.59 -4.73 -10.91
N ILE A 188 13.92 -4.31 -9.82
CA ILE A 188 14.36 -3.16 -9.04
C ILE A 188 15.76 -3.38 -8.45
N LEU A 189 16.03 -4.57 -7.92
CA LEU A 189 17.35 -4.88 -7.36
C LEU A 189 18.45 -4.88 -8.42
N ARG A 190 18.15 -5.24 -9.69
CA ARG A 190 19.08 -5.06 -10.81
C ARG A 190 19.37 -3.59 -11.09
N GLU A 191 18.35 -2.74 -11.07
CA GLU A 191 18.50 -1.30 -11.23
C GLU A 191 19.30 -0.68 -10.07
N VAL A 192 19.02 -1.10 -8.83
CA VAL A 192 19.80 -0.69 -7.64
C VAL A 192 21.29 -1.03 -7.84
N LEU A 193 21.60 -2.25 -8.26
CA LEU A 193 22.99 -2.64 -8.55
C LEU A 193 23.58 -1.85 -9.71
N ARG A 194 22.82 -1.57 -10.77
CA ARG A 194 23.30 -0.80 -11.92
C ARG A 194 23.73 0.59 -11.51
N VAL A 195 22.91 1.31 -10.75
CA VAL A 195 23.13 2.71 -10.40
C VAL A 195 24.17 2.92 -9.28
N LEU A 196 24.33 1.94 -8.37
CA LEU A 196 25.32 1.99 -7.32
C LEU A 196 26.73 2.01 -7.89
N ALA A 197 27.59 2.88 -7.39
CA ALA A 197 29.03 2.85 -7.65
C ALA A 197 29.68 1.59 -7.04
N PRO A 198 30.84 1.14 -7.52
CA PRO A 198 31.57 0.06 -6.89
C PRO A 198 31.83 0.35 -5.40
N GLY A 199 31.47 -0.60 -4.53
CA GLY A 199 31.50 -0.44 -3.07
C GLY A 199 30.40 0.43 -2.50
N GLY A 200 29.48 0.91 -3.34
CA GLY A 200 28.27 1.63 -2.92
C GLY A 200 27.31 0.75 -2.11
N LYS A 201 26.45 1.36 -1.31
CA LYS A 201 25.63 0.67 -0.31
C LYS A 201 24.14 0.83 -0.59
N PHE A 202 23.42 -0.25 -0.45
CA PHE A 202 21.97 -0.29 -0.48
C PHE A 202 21.41 -0.44 0.93
N TYR A 203 20.73 0.57 1.43
CA TYR A 203 20.02 0.58 2.72
C TYR A 203 18.55 0.25 2.49
N PHE A 204 18.04 -0.75 3.20
CA PHE A 204 16.65 -1.16 3.07
C PHE A 204 15.99 -1.39 4.43
N MET A 205 14.73 -1.02 4.51
CA MET A 205 13.81 -1.31 5.61
C MET A 205 12.45 -1.69 5.04
N GLU A 206 12.00 -2.92 5.26
CA GLU A 206 10.78 -3.44 4.65
C GLU A 206 9.95 -4.20 5.68
N HIS A 207 8.62 -4.07 5.66
CA HIS A 207 7.82 -5.06 6.33
C HIS A 207 7.82 -6.36 5.51
N ILE A 208 7.78 -7.49 6.20
CA ILE A 208 7.84 -8.81 5.59
C ILE A 208 6.76 -9.75 6.13
N ALA A 209 6.63 -10.89 5.49
CA ALA A 209 5.83 -11.99 6.01
C ALA A 209 6.25 -12.38 7.43
N GLU A 210 5.28 -12.78 8.25
CA GLU A 210 5.55 -13.33 9.58
C GLU A 210 6.54 -14.50 9.49
N PHE A 211 7.59 -14.44 10.29
CA PHE A 211 8.71 -15.38 10.27
C PHE A 211 8.73 -16.34 11.47
N ASP A 212 8.02 -16.02 12.58
CA ASP A 212 7.84 -16.92 13.74
C ASP A 212 6.46 -17.59 13.66
N LEU A 213 6.37 -18.64 12.86
CA LEU A 213 5.12 -19.35 12.62
C LEU A 213 4.63 -20.16 13.82
N GLU A 214 5.50 -20.48 14.77
CA GLU A 214 5.11 -21.20 15.99
C GLU A 214 4.27 -20.29 16.90
N ARG A 215 4.70 -19.04 17.06
CA ARG A 215 4.03 -18.08 17.95
C ARG A 215 2.94 -17.26 17.25
N HIS A 216 3.08 -16.99 15.95
CA HIS A 216 2.28 -16.00 15.24
C HIS A 216 1.64 -16.55 13.96
N SER A 217 1.26 -17.85 13.93
CA SER A 217 0.63 -18.47 12.75
C SER A 217 -0.66 -17.76 12.31
N LEU A 218 -1.45 -17.20 13.24
CA LEU A 218 -2.66 -16.44 12.91
C LEU A 218 -2.31 -15.16 12.15
N ARG A 219 -1.27 -14.40 12.58
CA ARG A 219 -0.80 -13.20 11.85
C ARG A 219 -0.44 -13.56 10.42
N ARG A 220 0.32 -14.64 10.21
CA ARG A 220 0.68 -15.10 8.87
C ARG A 220 -0.54 -15.41 8.02
N ARG A 221 -1.53 -16.11 8.54
CA ARG A 221 -2.77 -16.42 7.81
C ARG A 221 -3.54 -15.14 7.44
N LEU A 222 -3.61 -14.18 8.35
CA LEU A 222 -4.25 -12.90 8.07
C LEU A 222 -3.49 -12.11 6.99
N GLN A 223 -2.15 -12.09 7.04
CA GLN A 223 -1.33 -11.50 5.98
C GLN A 223 -1.64 -12.12 4.62
N ASP A 224 -1.73 -13.46 4.55
CA ASP A 224 -2.07 -14.19 3.31
C ASP A 224 -3.47 -13.82 2.81
N VAL A 225 -4.48 -13.83 3.69
CA VAL A 225 -5.88 -13.52 3.35
C VAL A 225 -6.02 -12.07 2.85
N PHE A 226 -5.49 -11.09 3.57
CA PHE A 226 -5.61 -9.67 3.18
C PHE A 226 -4.85 -9.36 1.89
N THR A 227 -3.72 -10.03 1.65
CA THR A 227 -2.98 -9.92 0.39
C THR A 227 -3.74 -10.58 -0.76
N TRP A 228 -4.26 -11.80 -0.57
CA TRP A 228 -5.03 -12.54 -1.58
C TRP A 228 -6.32 -11.81 -1.97
N LEU A 229 -7.07 -11.27 -1.01
CA LEU A 229 -8.27 -10.46 -1.26
C LEU A 229 -7.96 -9.11 -1.91
N ARG A 230 -6.68 -8.75 -2.07
CA ARG A 230 -6.23 -7.44 -2.57
C ARG A 230 -6.69 -6.25 -1.73
N VAL A 231 -7.17 -6.48 -0.51
CA VAL A 231 -7.62 -5.40 0.40
C VAL A 231 -6.43 -4.54 0.83
N TRP A 232 -5.38 -5.19 1.35
CA TRP A 232 -4.18 -4.48 1.77
C TRP A 232 -3.43 -3.83 0.61
N PRO A 233 -3.15 -4.52 -0.51
CA PRO A 233 -2.55 -3.89 -1.69
C PRO A 233 -3.34 -2.70 -2.24
N PHE A 234 -4.65 -2.71 -2.12
CA PHE A 234 -5.49 -1.60 -2.55
C PHE A 234 -5.35 -0.38 -1.62
N ILE A 235 -5.36 -0.58 -0.29
CA ILE A 235 -5.26 0.48 0.71
C ILE A 235 -3.85 1.11 0.70
N PHE A 236 -2.80 0.28 0.55
CA PHE A 236 -1.39 0.67 0.69
C PHE A 236 -0.60 0.58 -0.62
N ASP A 237 -1.20 1.04 -1.72
CA ASP A 237 -0.59 1.28 -3.04
C ASP A 237 0.30 0.11 -3.53
N GLY A 238 -0.25 -1.11 -3.50
CA GLY A 238 0.42 -2.32 -3.98
C GLY A 238 1.07 -3.18 -2.90
N CYS A 239 1.16 -2.69 -1.66
CA CYS A 239 1.83 -3.39 -0.57
C CYS A 239 1.27 -4.80 -0.32
N CYS A 240 2.12 -5.82 -0.34
CA CYS A 240 1.80 -7.21 -0.04
C CYS A 240 2.40 -7.60 1.31
N LEU A 241 1.56 -7.94 2.29
CA LEU A 241 1.97 -8.25 3.66
C LEU A 241 2.80 -9.55 3.79
N ASN A 242 2.67 -10.45 2.83
CA ASN A 242 3.16 -11.83 2.94
C ASN A 242 4.42 -12.11 2.12
N ARG A 243 5.17 -11.08 1.72
CA ARG A 243 6.43 -11.22 1.00
C ARG A 243 7.60 -11.35 1.96
N ASP A 244 8.58 -12.20 1.62
CA ASP A 244 9.91 -12.21 2.25
C ASP A 244 10.92 -11.74 1.21
N MET A 245 11.47 -10.55 1.39
CA MET A 245 12.39 -9.93 0.45
C MET A 245 13.83 -10.36 0.63
N LEU A 246 14.19 -10.98 1.76
CA LEU A 246 15.57 -11.36 2.03
C LEU A 246 16.17 -12.30 0.98
N PRO A 247 15.47 -13.35 0.52
CA PRO A 247 16.01 -14.21 -0.54
C PRO A 247 16.25 -13.47 -1.87
N ASN A 248 15.43 -12.47 -2.21
CA ASN A 248 15.62 -11.66 -3.42
C ASN A 248 16.91 -10.82 -3.31
N ILE A 249 17.10 -10.16 -2.16
CA ILE A 249 18.27 -9.32 -1.92
C ILE A 249 19.56 -10.17 -1.92
N GLN A 250 19.53 -11.34 -1.26
CA GLN A 250 20.66 -12.24 -1.19
C GLN A 250 21.13 -12.77 -2.56
N ARG A 251 20.19 -13.06 -3.47
CA ARG A 251 20.52 -13.57 -4.82
C ARG A 251 20.73 -12.46 -5.86
N ALA A 252 20.52 -11.19 -5.51
CA ALA A 252 20.61 -10.09 -6.47
C ALA A 252 22.03 -9.82 -7.02
N GLY A 253 23.08 -10.28 -6.33
CA GLY A 253 24.48 -10.12 -6.77
C GLY A 253 25.27 -9.07 -5.99
N PHE A 254 24.81 -8.67 -4.81
CA PHE A 254 25.60 -7.86 -3.87
C PHE A 254 26.81 -8.66 -3.35
N SER A 255 27.93 -7.98 -3.13
CA SER A 255 29.15 -8.59 -2.60
C SER A 255 29.01 -9.01 -1.12
N SER A 256 28.19 -8.29 -0.37
CA SER A 256 27.79 -8.66 0.99
C SER A 256 26.37 -8.15 1.29
N VAL A 257 25.68 -8.89 2.15
CA VAL A 257 24.33 -8.53 2.65
C VAL A 257 24.33 -8.75 4.16
N ASP A 258 24.26 -7.67 4.91
CA ASP A 258 24.03 -7.70 6.36
C ASP A 258 22.58 -7.30 6.63
N ALA A 259 21.76 -8.25 7.05
CA ALA A 259 20.32 -8.07 7.19
C ALA A 259 19.75 -8.90 8.33
N HIS A 260 18.80 -8.33 9.05
CA HIS A 260 18.15 -9.02 10.16
C HIS A 260 16.65 -8.72 10.23
N LYS A 261 15.90 -9.76 10.58
CA LYS A 261 14.47 -9.69 10.82
C LYS A 261 14.22 -9.24 12.27
N TYR A 262 13.22 -8.38 12.45
CA TYR A 262 12.83 -7.87 13.77
C TYR A 262 11.34 -7.55 13.79
N TYR A 263 10.80 -7.32 14.98
CA TYR A 263 9.44 -6.82 15.13
C TYR A 263 9.49 -5.30 15.33
N ALA A 264 8.96 -4.57 14.34
CA ALA A 264 8.88 -3.12 14.41
C ALA A 264 7.89 -2.67 15.50
N PRO A 265 8.18 -1.57 16.22
CA PRO A 265 7.18 -0.94 17.06
C PRO A 265 6.07 -0.35 16.17
N VAL A 266 4.83 -0.75 16.42
CA VAL A 266 3.67 -0.25 15.69
C VAL A 266 2.68 0.42 16.64
N PRO A 267 2.00 1.51 16.21
CA PRO A 267 1.21 2.36 17.10
C PRO A 267 -0.10 1.73 17.56
N SER A 268 -0.60 0.74 16.84
CA SER A 268 -1.88 0.11 17.17
C SER A 268 -1.97 -1.32 16.63
N PHE A 269 -2.96 -2.06 17.13
CA PHE A 269 -3.25 -3.43 16.66
C PHE A 269 -3.59 -3.49 15.16
N LEU A 270 -4.08 -2.40 14.54
CA LEU A 270 -4.37 -2.35 13.11
C LEU A 270 -3.12 -2.55 12.26
N PHE A 271 -1.96 -2.08 12.75
CA PHE A 271 -0.67 -2.26 12.10
C PHE A 271 0.10 -3.50 12.61
N ASP A 272 -0.53 -4.36 13.42
CA ASP A 272 0.11 -5.58 13.93
C ASP A 272 0.53 -6.53 12.80
N LEU A 273 -0.15 -6.48 11.65
CA LEU A 273 0.20 -7.24 10.45
C LEU A 273 1.51 -6.78 9.80
N GLU A 274 1.95 -5.53 10.04
CA GLU A 274 3.21 -4.95 9.54
C GLU A 274 4.38 -5.07 10.53
N ARG A 275 4.17 -5.63 11.72
CA ARG A 275 5.23 -5.77 12.74
C ARG A 275 6.45 -6.56 12.29
N PRO A 276 6.32 -7.69 11.56
CA PRO A 276 7.47 -8.39 11.04
C PRO A 276 8.18 -7.53 10.00
N ASN A 277 9.42 -7.18 10.28
CA ASN A 277 10.23 -6.29 9.46
C ASN A 277 11.61 -6.89 9.18
N LEU A 278 12.20 -6.42 8.09
CA LEU A 278 13.58 -6.69 7.66
C LEU A 278 14.30 -5.36 7.51
N LYS A 279 15.46 -5.19 8.11
CA LYS A 279 16.35 -4.07 7.82
C LYS A 279 17.75 -4.58 7.50
N GLY A 280 18.50 -3.84 6.68
CA GLY A 280 19.84 -4.23 6.36
C GLY A 280 20.56 -3.29 5.43
N VAL A 281 21.82 -3.61 5.22
CA VAL A 281 22.71 -2.93 4.27
C VAL A 281 23.35 -3.98 3.37
N ALA A 282 23.27 -3.76 2.05
CA ALA A 282 23.96 -4.58 1.07
C ALA A 282 25.01 -3.74 0.35
N VAL A 283 26.14 -4.34 -0.02
CA VAL A 283 27.27 -3.67 -0.69
C VAL A 283 27.40 -4.21 -2.11
N LYS A 284 27.56 -3.31 -3.10
CA LYS A 284 27.83 -3.68 -4.48
C LYS A 284 29.23 -4.22 -4.67
#